data_b75c79628157bcddf608bc4ebf9c6872
#
_entry.id   b75c79628157bcddf608bc4ebf9c6872
#
_cell.length_a   1.000
_cell.length_b   1.000
_cell.length_c   1.000
_cell.angle_alpha   90.00
_cell.angle_beta   90.00
_cell.angle_gamma   90.00
#
_symmetry.space_group_name_H-M   'P 1'
#
loop_
_entity.id
_entity.type
_entity.pdbx_description
1 polymer ?
#
loop_
_entity_poly.entity_id
_entity_poly.type
_entity_poly.pdbx_seq_one_letter_code
_entity_poly.pdbx_strand_id
1 'polypeptide(L)'
;MPFFTYQHKNSAEPFLSILTNDCIAKGKDYNAGGARYNTKYLQGVGIGTITDCLAAVKYNVYDKKNFTMDELMAALDDNFIGHERILNLVKNHSPKYGNDDEYADGIMKQVFEYYQGEVTGRPNMLGGMYRVNMLPTTCHVYFGEVMMASANGRLAHVPVSEGISPEKGADVNGP
;
A
#
# COMPACT_ATOMS: atom_id res chain seq x y z
N MET A 1 24.72 -11.24 -3.34
CA MET A 1 24.05 -12.02 -2.27
C MET A 1 22.74 -11.33 -1.94
N PRO A 2 21.58 -12.00 -1.91
CA PRO A 2 20.34 -11.34 -1.56
C PRO A 2 20.38 -10.80 -0.13
N PHE A 3 19.86 -9.61 0.09
CA PHE A 3 19.80 -8.91 1.36
C PHE A 3 19.32 -9.80 2.53
N PHE A 4 18.34 -10.65 2.29
CA PHE A 4 17.80 -11.59 3.28
C PHE A 4 18.80 -12.66 3.77
N THR A 5 19.74 -13.10 2.93
CA THR A 5 20.79 -14.05 3.34
C THR A 5 21.80 -13.40 4.28
N TYR A 6 22.00 -12.08 4.14
CA TYR A 6 22.86 -11.29 5.02
C TYR A 6 22.25 -11.12 6.41
N GLN A 7 20.95 -10.81 6.49
CA GLN A 7 20.24 -10.69 7.79
C GLN A 7 20.30 -12.01 8.58
N HIS A 8 20.12 -13.14 7.92
CA HIS A 8 20.19 -14.46 8.55
C HIS A 8 21.48 -14.76 9.28
N LYS A 9 22.60 -14.34 8.72
CA LYS A 9 23.94 -14.63 9.30
C LYS A 9 24.30 -13.69 10.45
N ASN A 10 23.68 -12.51 10.52
CA ASN A 10 24.08 -11.45 11.44
C ASN A 10 23.05 -11.09 12.52
N SER A 11 21.91 -11.75 12.52
CA SER A 11 20.79 -11.46 13.45
C SER A 11 20.29 -12.75 14.11
N ALA A 12 21.19 -13.49 14.74
CA ALA A 12 20.78 -14.62 15.58
C ALA A 12 20.03 -14.10 16.81
N GLU A 13 18.90 -14.72 17.10
CA GLU A 13 18.00 -14.40 18.22
C GLU A 13 17.89 -15.59 19.18
N PRO A 14 18.97 -15.92 19.91
CA PRO A 14 19.00 -17.12 20.76
C PRO A 14 17.95 -17.09 21.86
N PHE A 15 17.70 -15.94 22.49
CA PHE A 15 16.68 -15.81 23.52
C PHE A 15 15.27 -16.00 22.96
N LEU A 16 14.96 -15.43 21.81
CA LEU A 16 13.68 -15.65 21.14
C LEU A 16 13.54 -17.10 20.68
N SER A 17 14.63 -17.70 20.23
CA SER A 17 14.67 -19.08 19.75
C SER A 17 14.34 -20.10 20.84
N ILE A 18 14.79 -19.92 22.07
CA ILE A 18 14.46 -20.82 23.18
C ILE A 18 13.00 -20.71 23.62
N LEU A 19 12.35 -19.59 23.38
CA LEU A 19 10.93 -19.35 23.69
C LEU A 19 10.00 -19.73 22.56
N THR A 20 10.55 -20.04 21.36
CA THR A 20 9.74 -20.34 20.17
C THR A 20 9.69 -21.83 19.89
N ASN A 21 8.48 -22.34 19.70
CA ASN A 21 8.26 -23.77 19.43
C ASN A 21 9.07 -24.25 18.22
N ASP A 22 9.68 -25.41 18.38
CA ASP A 22 10.44 -26.19 17.40
C ASP A 22 11.86 -25.68 17.14
N CYS A 23 12.26 -24.47 17.58
CA CYS A 23 13.62 -23.98 17.35
C CYS A 23 14.66 -24.88 18.01
N ILE A 24 14.47 -25.26 19.29
CA ILE A 24 15.37 -26.17 20.02
C ILE A 24 15.38 -27.54 19.37
N ALA A 25 14.20 -28.11 19.09
CA ALA A 25 14.10 -29.45 18.48
C ALA A 25 14.76 -29.54 17.11
N LYS A 26 14.73 -28.47 16.33
CA LYS A 26 15.36 -28.40 15.01
C LYS A 26 16.84 -27.96 15.06
N GLY A 27 17.33 -27.49 16.21
CA GLY A 27 18.68 -26.91 16.34
C GLY A 27 18.87 -25.70 15.43
N LYS A 28 17.81 -24.90 15.21
CA LYS A 28 17.81 -23.75 14.31
C LYS A 28 17.31 -22.50 14.99
N ASP A 29 18.01 -21.39 14.74
CA ASP A 29 17.58 -20.08 15.19
C ASP A 29 16.23 -19.65 14.58
N TYR A 30 15.48 -18.83 15.32
CA TYR A 30 14.21 -18.27 14.86
C TYR A 30 14.34 -17.62 13.47
N ASN A 31 15.34 -16.76 13.29
CA ASN A 31 15.61 -16.11 12.01
C ASN A 31 16.17 -17.05 10.94
N ALA A 32 16.57 -18.27 11.30
CA ALA A 32 17.03 -19.30 10.39
C ALA A 32 15.94 -20.32 9.98
N GLY A 33 14.68 -20.05 10.33
CA GLY A 33 13.57 -20.94 10.01
C GLY A 33 13.36 -22.05 11.05
N GLY A 34 13.86 -21.89 12.27
CA GLY A 34 13.66 -22.82 13.38
C GLY A 34 12.22 -22.90 13.85
N ALA A 35 11.48 -21.80 13.82
CA ALA A 35 10.11 -21.73 14.27
C ALA A 35 9.19 -22.74 13.57
N ARG A 36 8.10 -23.12 14.26
CA ARG A 36 7.05 -23.99 13.68
C ARG A 36 6.39 -23.34 12.48
N TYR A 37 6.10 -22.05 12.59
CA TYR A 37 5.48 -21.23 11.55
C TYR A 37 6.46 -20.13 11.12
N ASN A 38 6.86 -20.16 9.85
CA ASN A 38 7.79 -19.20 9.27
C ASN A 38 7.10 -18.30 8.25
N THR A 39 5.88 -17.83 8.60
CA THR A 39 5.15 -16.86 7.77
C THR A 39 5.89 -15.53 7.74
N LYS A 40 6.01 -14.94 6.55
CA LYS A 40 6.47 -13.56 6.35
C LYS A 40 5.32 -12.74 5.81
N TYR A 41 5.15 -11.55 6.39
CA TYR A 41 4.10 -10.63 5.97
C TYR A 41 4.69 -9.52 5.10
N LEU A 42 4.05 -9.27 3.95
CA LEU A 42 4.31 -8.09 3.15
C LEU A 42 3.30 -7.03 3.53
N GLN A 43 3.82 -5.93 4.05
CA GLN A 43 3.01 -4.80 4.50
C GLN A 43 2.58 -3.97 3.29
N GLY A 44 1.26 -3.88 3.06
CA GLY A 44 0.68 -2.94 2.10
C GLY A 44 0.53 -1.55 2.73
N VAL A 45 0.89 -0.52 1.98
CA VAL A 45 0.77 0.89 2.38
C VAL A 45 0.23 1.67 1.20
N GLY A 46 -0.70 2.60 1.45
CA GLY A 46 -1.23 3.49 0.40
C GLY A 46 -2.40 2.90 -0.40
N ILE A 47 -3.16 1.92 0.14
CA ILE A 47 -4.30 1.36 -0.60
C ILE A 47 -5.39 2.41 -0.84
N GLY A 48 -5.64 3.31 0.12
CA GLY A 48 -6.55 4.43 -0.06
C GLY A 48 -6.08 5.37 -1.16
N THR A 49 -4.80 5.73 -1.15
CA THR A 49 -4.21 6.59 -2.20
C THR A 49 -4.35 5.98 -3.59
N ILE A 50 -3.98 4.71 -3.79
CA ILE A 50 -4.09 4.07 -5.12
C ILE A 50 -5.54 3.89 -5.54
N THR A 51 -6.43 3.55 -4.62
CA THR A 51 -7.87 3.44 -4.89
C THR A 51 -8.44 4.76 -5.37
N ASP A 52 -8.17 5.85 -4.65
CA ASP A 52 -8.64 7.18 -5.02
C ASP A 52 -8.02 7.68 -6.34
N CYS A 53 -6.76 7.33 -6.61
CA CYS A 53 -6.13 7.62 -7.91
C CYS A 53 -6.86 6.91 -9.05
N LEU A 54 -7.12 5.61 -8.92
CA LEU A 54 -7.82 4.84 -9.93
C LEU A 54 -9.26 5.31 -10.11
N ALA A 55 -9.96 5.61 -9.01
CA ALA A 55 -11.31 6.16 -9.04
C ALA A 55 -11.34 7.52 -9.74
N ALA A 56 -10.42 8.43 -9.42
CA ALA A 56 -10.34 9.74 -10.04
C ALA A 56 -10.04 9.67 -11.54
N VAL A 57 -9.11 8.82 -11.95
CA VAL A 57 -8.78 8.60 -13.38
C VAL A 57 -9.98 7.99 -14.11
N LYS A 58 -10.53 6.89 -13.60
CA LYS A 58 -11.67 6.23 -14.21
C LYS A 58 -12.85 7.19 -14.35
N TYR A 59 -13.20 7.89 -13.28
CA TYR A 59 -14.33 8.81 -13.25
C TYR A 59 -14.15 10.00 -14.19
N ASN A 60 -13.03 10.71 -14.11
CA ASN A 60 -12.86 11.98 -14.83
C ASN A 60 -12.41 11.79 -16.29
N VAL A 61 -11.50 10.83 -16.55
CA VAL A 61 -10.94 10.66 -17.90
C VAL A 61 -11.87 9.77 -18.75
N TYR A 62 -12.34 8.66 -18.20
CA TYR A 62 -13.08 7.67 -18.99
C TYR A 62 -14.59 7.84 -18.92
N ASP A 63 -15.18 8.00 -17.74
CA ASP A 63 -16.63 8.01 -17.58
C ASP A 63 -17.23 9.40 -17.88
N LYS A 64 -16.69 10.47 -17.27
CA LYS A 64 -17.22 11.84 -17.41
C LYS A 64 -16.53 12.66 -18.50
N LYS A 65 -15.30 12.26 -18.89
CA LYS A 65 -14.49 12.98 -19.89
C LYS A 65 -14.30 14.46 -19.56
N ASN A 66 -14.07 14.75 -18.28
CA ASN A 66 -13.85 16.10 -17.77
C ASN A 66 -12.53 16.72 -18.25
N PHE A 67 -11.53 15.87 -18.47
CA PHE A 67 -10.21 16.17 -19.02
C PHE A 67 -9.59 14.90 -19.62
N THR A 68 -8.56 15.07 -20.42
CA THR A 68 -7.82 13.97 -21.07
C THR A 68 -6.73 13.43 -20.13
N MET A 69 -6.19 12.25 -20.47
CA MET A 69 -5.02 11.71 -19.76
C MET A 69 -3.81 12.61 -19.89
N ASP A 70 -3.59 13.22 -21.07
CA ASP A 70 -2.45 14.13 -21.29
C ASP A 70 -2.55 15.38 -20.41
N GLU A 71 -3.76 15.95 -20.28
CA GLU A 71 -4.00 17.08 -19.37
C GLU A 71 -3.75 16.70 -17.90
N LEU A 72 -4.14 15.47 -17.49
CA LEU A 72 -3.84 14.99 -16.15
C LEU A 72 -2.33 14.81 -15.93
N MET A 73 -1.63 14.21 -16.90
CA MET A 73 -0.18 14.01 -16.82
C MET A 73 0.55 15.35 -16.69
N ALA A 74 0.20 16.36 -17.50
CA ALA A 74 0.75 17.70 -17.38
C ALA A 74 0.49 18.32 -15.98
N ALA A 75 -0.72 18.15 -15.44
CA ALA A 75 -1.06 18.63 -14.11
C ALA A 75 -0.25 17.94 -13.00
N LEU A 76 0.03 16.64 -13.13
CA LEU A 76 0.87 15.91 -12.18
C LEU A 76 2.33 16.36 -12.24
N ASP A 77 2.87 16.56 -13.43
CA ASP A 77 4.26 17.02 -13.65
C ASP A 77 4.47 18.42 -13.03
N ASP A 78 3.46 19.28 -13.13
CA ASP A 78 3.47 20.63 -12.56
C ASP A 78 3.06 20.68 -11.08
N ASN A 79 2.88 19.52 -10.42
CA ASN A 79 2.36 19.43 -9.06
C ASN A 79 1.04 20.23 -8.88
N PHE A 80 0.19 20.19 -9.90
CA PHE A 80 -1.07 20.94 -10.06
C PHE A 80 -0.95 22.47 -10.08
N ILE A 81 0.24 23.04 -10.14
CA ILE A 81 0.41 24.50 -10.25
C ILE A 81 -0.11 24.96 -11.62
N GLY A 82 -1.08 25.87 -11.63
CA GLY A 82 -1.75 26.31 -12.86
C GLY A 82 -2.83 25.34 -13.39
N HIS A 83 -3.11 24.26 -12.66
CA HIS A 83 -4.11 23.26 -13.01
C HIS A 83 -5.21 23.11 -11.94
N GLU A 84 -5.60 24.23 -11.32
CA GLU A 84 -6.53 24.25 -10.16
C GLU A 84 -7.89 23.60 -10.46
N ARG A 85 -8.36 23.70 -11.72
CA ARG A 85 -9.59 23.02 -12.17
C ARG A 85 -9.47 21.51 -12.06
N ILE A 86 -8.36 20.94 -12.54
CA ILE A 86 -8.12 19.48 -12.49
C ILE A 86 -7.95 19.07 -11.04
N LEU A 87 -7.14 19.77 -10.25
CA LEU A 87 -6.97 19.52 -8.83
C LEU A 87 -8.30 19.48 -8.09
N ASN A 88 -9.16 20.49 -8.31
CA ASN A 88 -10.49 20.53 -7.67
C ASN A 88 -11.36 19.33 -8.04
N LEU A 89 -11.37 18.93 -9.31
CA LEU A 89 -12.14 17.78 -9.79
C LEU A 89 -11.66 16.48 -9.14
N VAL A 90 -10.35 16.21 -9.15
CA VAL A 90 -9.81 14.95 -8.62
C VAL A 90 -9.86 14.90 -7.09
N LYS A 91 -9.71 16.03 -6.41
CA LYS A 91 -9.68 16.10 -4.96
C LYS A 91 -11.07 16.11 -4.34
N ASN A 92 -11.98 16.93 -4.88
CA ASN A 92 -13.25 17.28 -4.23
C ASN A 92 -14.49 16.72 -4.93
N HIS A 93 -14.38 16.28 -6.20
CA HIS A 93 -15.52 15.88 -7.01
C HIS A 93 -15.41 14.48 -7.61
N SER A 94 -14.44 13.69 -7.15
CA SER A 94 -14.28 12.28 -7.53
C SER A 94 -14.71 11.37 -6.40
N PRO A 95 -15.23 10.17 -6.69
CA PRO A 95 -15.49 9.15 -5.68
C PRO A 95 -14.24 8.86 -4.84
N LYS A 96 -14.42 8.67 -3.53
CA LYS A 96 -13.34 8.43 -2.57
C LYS A 96 -13.62 7.21 -1.71
N TYR A 97 -12.59 6.43 -1.46
CA TYR A 97 -12.63 5.30 -0.54
C TYR A 97 -12.88 5.76 0.91
N GLY A 98 -13.70 5.01 1.63
CA GLY A 98 -14.05 5.29 3.04
C GLY A 98 -15.32 6.12 3.22
N ASN A 99 -16.19 6.21 2.20
CA ASN A 99 -17.43 6.99 2.25
C ASN A 99 -18.69 6.16 1.93
N ASP A 100 -18.62 4.84 2.06
CA ASP A 100 -19.70 3.91 1.65
C ASP A 100 -20.12 4.14 0.19
N ASP A 101 -19.14 4.35 -0.69
CA ASP A 101 -19.33 4.58 -2.12
C ASP A 101 -18.89 3.33 -2.91
N GLU A 102 -19.84 2.57 -3.40
CA GLU A 102 -19.60 1.34 -4.19
C GLU A 102 -18.68 1.55 -5.40
N TYR A 103 -18.59 2.77 -5.92
CA TYR A 103 -17.69 3.07 -7.04
C TYR A 103 -16.22 2.98 -6.60
N ALA A 104 -15.88 3.62 -5.49
CA ALA A 104 -14.51 3.60 -4.95
C ALA A 104 -14.21 2.29 -4.21
N ASP A 105 -15.16 1.79 -3.41
CA ASP A 105 -14.99 0.56 -2.63
C ASP A 105 -14.85 -0.67 -3.52
N GLY A 106 -15.56 -0.71 -4.65
CA GLY A 106 -15.41 -1.75 -5.66
C GLY A 106 -14.01 -1.77 -6.29
N ILE A 107 -13.39 -0.60 -6.48
CA ILE A 107 -12.01 -0.50 -6.96
C ILE A 107 -11.04 -0.97 -5.86
N MET A 108 -11.25 -0.57 -4.61
CA MET A 108 -10.42 -0.99 -3.49
C MET A 108 -10.43 -2.51 -3.32
N LYS A 109 -11.60 -3.15 -3.38
CA LYS A 109 -11.73 -4.61 -3.32
C LYS A 109 -10.90 -5.30 -4.41
N GLN A 110 -10.99 -4.81 -5.66
CA GLN A 110 -10.21 -5.37 -6.78
C GLN A 110 -8.70 -5.19 -6.59
N VAL A 111 -8.25 -4.01 -6.15
CA VAL A 111 -6.83 -3.75 -5.88
C VAL A 111 -6.31 -4.67 -4.78
N PHE A 112 -7.08 -4.83 -3.69
CA PHE A 112 -6.70 -5.70 -2.59
C PHE A 112 -6.67 -7.18 -2.99
N GLU A 113 -7.68 -7.66 -3.71
CA GLU A 113 -7.76 -9.04 -4.21
C GLU A 113 -6.58 -9.35 -5.13
N TYR A 114 -6.23 -8.43 -6.04
CA TYR A 114 -5.06 -8.58 -6.91
C TYR A 114 -3.77 -8.67 -6.09
N TYR A 115 -3.56 -7.74 -5.16
CA TYR A 115 -2.37 -7.75 -4.28
C TYR A 115 -2.29 -9.02 -3.44
N GLN A 116 -3.41 -9.43 -2.85
CA GLN A 116 -3.49 -10.67 -2.07
C GLN A 116 -3.18 -11.90 -2.93
N GLY A 117 -3.74 -11.98 -4.11
CA GLY A 117 -3.53 -13.08 -5.05
C GLY A 117 -2.07 -13.22 -5.49
N GLU A 118 -1.38 -12.08 -5.69
CA GLU A 118 0.01 -12.05 -6.09
C GLU A 118 0.98 -12.40 -4.95
N VAL A 119 0.62 -12.17 -3.70
CA VAL A 119 1.51 -12.33 -2.54
C VAL A 119 1.25 -13.63 -1.79
N THR A 120 -0.02 -13.93 -1.49
CA THR A 120 -0.38 -14.98 -0.54
C THR A 120 -0.07 -16.37 -1.11
N GLY A 121 0.59 -17.18 -0.27
CA GLY A 121 0.91 -18.58 -0.62
C GLY A 121 2.21 -18.75 -1.39
N ARG A 122 2.89 -17.68 -1.80
CA ARG A 122 4.24 -17.82 -2.38
C ARG A 122 5.23 -18.31 -1.32
N PRO A 123 6.09 -19.28 -1.63
CA PRO A 123 7.04 -19.80 -0.67
C PRO A 123 8.09 -18.74 -0.32
N ASN A 124 8.44 -18.66 0.95
CA ASN A 124 9.54 -17.82 1.42
C ASN A 124 10.81 -18.68 1.67
N MET A 125 11.95 -18.03 1.82
CA MET A 125 13.25 -18.70 1.97
C MET A 125 13.45 -19.40 3.33
N LEU A 126 12.50 -19.28 4.26
CA LEU A 126 12.55 -19.93 5.58
C LEU A 126 11.70 -21.20 5.66
N GLY A 127 11.17 -21.66 4.52
CA GLY A 127 10.29 -22.85 4.46
C GLY A 127 8.85 -22.57 4.86
N GLY A 128 8.45 -21.30 4.95
CA GLY A 128 7.07 -20.86 5.14
C GLY A 128 6.52 -20.17 3.89
N MET A 129 5.47 -19.37 4.06
CA MET A 129 4.80 -18.66 2.97
C MET A 129 4.71 -17.16 3.27
N TYR A 130 4.60 -16.37 2.20
CA TYR A 130 4.23 -14.97 2.31
C TYR A 130 2.72 -14.81 2.52
N ARG A 131 2.35 -13.77 3.25
CA ARG A 131 0.98 -13.30 3.44
C ARG A 131 0.94 -11.78 3.38
N VAL A 132 -0.23 -11.24 3.12
CA VAL A 132 -0.49 -9.80 3.13
C VAL A 132 -0.76 -9.33 4.55
N ASN A 133 -0.28 -8.14 4.86
CA ASN A 133 -0.60 -7.38 6.06
C ASN A 133 -0.92 -5.93 5.65
N MET A 134 -1.93 -5.33 6.27
CA MET A 134 -2.40 -3.97 5.98
C MET A 134 -2.49 -3.12 7.26
N LEU A 135 -1.59 -3.37 8.21
CA LEU A 135 -1.55 -2.59 9.45
C LEU A 135 -1.16 -1.13 9.18
N PRO A 136 -1.81 -0.17 9.83
CA PRO A 136 -1.35 1.21 9.87
C PRO A 136 0.07 1.29 10.44
N THR A 137 0.94 1.99 9.74
CA THR A 137 2.34 2.21 10.14
C THR A 137 2.80 3.59 9.70
N THR A 138 3.86 4.12 10.32
CA THR A 138 4.44 5.41 9.95
C THR A 138 5.15 5.40 8.59
N CYS A 139 5.31 4.25 7.94
CA CYS A 139 5.97 4.13 6.63
C CYS A 139 5.31 4.98 5.55
N HIS A 140 4.00 5.23 5.66
CA HIS A 140 3.25 6.06 4.71
C HIS A 140 3.81 7.49 4.59
N VAL A 141 4.39 8.03 5.66
CA VAL A 141 5.06 9.34 5.65
C VAL A 141 6.31 9.30 4.78
N TYR A 142 7.20 8.35 5.03
CA TYR A 142 8.46 8.20 4.29
C TYR A 142 8.23 7.90 2.80
N PHE A 143 7.21 7.10 2.49
CA PHE A 143 6.85 6.85 1.09
C PHE A 143 6.34 8.11 0.42
N GLY A 144 5.49 8.88 1.11
CA GLY A 144 5.00 10.15 0.58
C GLY A 144 6.13 11.15 0.30
N GLU A 145 7.12 11.25 1.18
CA GLU A 145 8.27 12.18 1.03
C GLU A 145 9.03 12.01 -0.29
N VAL A 146 9.10 10.79 -0.83
CA VAL A 146 9.82 10.49 -2.09
C VAL A 146 8.88 10.40 -3.30
N MET A 147 7.57 10.50 -3.12
CA MET A 147 6.59 10.41 -4.20
C MET A 147 6.18 11.79 -4.71
N MET A 148 6.08 11.89 -6.04
CA MET A 148 5.54 13.07 -6.72
C MET A 148 4.01 13.15 -6.55
N ALA A 149 3.37 14.17 -7.15
CA ALA A 149 1.92 14.33 -7.14
C ALA A 149 1.20 13.08 -7.65
N SER A 150 -0.02 12.86 -7.19
CA SER A 150 -0.83 11.69 -7.59
C SER A 150 -2.24 12.07 -8.01
N ALA A 151 -2.85 11.21 -8.85
CA ALA A 151 -4.10 11.49 -9.54
C ALA A 151 -5.34 11.69 -8.65
N ASN A 152 -5.24 11.40 -7.35
CA ASN A 152 -6.27 11.71 -6.35
C ASN A 152 -6.23 13.17 -5.84
N GLY A 153 -5.27 13.98 -6.32
CA GLY A 153 -5.06 15.36 -5.90
C GLY A 153 -4.07 15.52 -4.73
N ARG A 154 -3.35 14.44 -4.34
CA ARG A 154 -2.25 14.52 -3.38
C ARG A 154 -1.06 15.22 -4.04
N LEU A 155 -0.53 16.25 -3.38
CA LEU A 155 0.65 16.96 -3.85
C LEU A 155 1.94 16.16 -3.64
N ALA A 156 2.99 16.53 -4.34
CA ALA A 156 4.32 15.96 -4.17
C ALA A 156 4.77 16.06 -2.70
N HIS A 157 5.46 15.05 -2.22
CA HIS A 157 6.04 14.95 -0.88
C HIS A 157 5.05 14.92 0.30
N VAL A 158 3.75 14.87 0.02
CA VAL A 158 2.71 14.66 1.05
C VAL A 158 2.59 13.17 1.35
N PRO A 159 2.39 12.75 2.61
CA PRO A 159 2.18 11.34 2.96
C PRO A 159 1.08 10.67 2.12
N VAL A 160 1.25 9.38 1.82
CA VAL A 160 0.19 8.53 1.26
C VAL A 160 -0.73 8.02 2.37
N SER A 161 -1.83 7.35 2.03
CA SER A 161 -2.68 6.69 3.04
C SER A 161 -1.92 5.58 3.76
N GLU A 162 -2.24 5.36 5.02
CA GLU A 162 -1.63 4.29 5.82
C GLU A 162 -2.40 2.97 5.71
N GLY A 163 -1.70 1.84 5.63
CA GLY A 163 -2.28 0.51 5.64
C GLY A 163 -3.58 0.41 4.83
N ILE A 164 -4.66 -0.03 5.49
CA ILE A 164 -5.99 -0.15 4.90
C ILE A 164 -6.83 1.14 5.00
N SER A 165 -6.32 2.16 5.68
CA SER A 165 -7.07 3.40 5.92
C SER A 165 -7.35 4.18 4.63
N PRO A 166 -8.45 4.94 4.57
CA PRO A 166 -8.68 5.96 3.55
C PRO A 166 -7.55 6.99 3.49
N GLU A 167 -7.48 7.76 2.42
CA GLU A 167 -6.62 8.95 2.35
C GLU A 167 -7.05 9.94 3.44
N LYS A 168 -6.08 10.58 4.09
CA LYS A 168 -6.36 11.48 5.21
C LYS A 168 -7.31 12.62 4.81
N GLY A 169 -8.47 12.66 5.46
CA GLY A 169 -9.52 13.66 5.20
C GLY A 169 -10.36 13.38 3.95
N ALA A 170 -10.28 12.19 3.37
CA ALA A 170 -11.14 11.77 2.26
C ALA A 170 -12.47 11.14 2.75
N ASP A 171 -12.49 10.60 3.96
CA ASP A 171 -13.60 9.92 4.63
C ASP A 171 -14.55 10.93 5.32
N VAL A 172 -15.24 11.74 4.51
CA VAL A 172 -16.07 12.84 5.02
C VAL A 172 -17.48 12.42 5.40
N ASN A 173 -17.96 11.29 4.94
CA ASN A 173 -19.29 10.77 5.21
C ASN A 173 -19.33 9.76 6.38
N GLY A 174 -18.15 9.34 6.85
CA GLY A 174 -18.01 8.27 7.84
C GLY A 174 -18.33 6.88 7.27
N PRO A 175 -18.10 5.84 8.07
CA PRO A 175 -18.46 4.46 7.70
C PRO A 175 -19.96 4.24 7.76
#